data_92d180e5cdef6676fed065c411d379c4
#
_entry.id   92d180e5cdef6676fed065c411d379c4
#
_cell.length_a   1.000
_cell.length_b   1.000
_cell.length_c   1.000
_cell.angle_alpha   90.00
_cell.angle_beta   90.00
_cell.angle_gamma   90.00
#
_symmetry.space_group_name_H-M   'P 1'
#
loop_
_entity.id
_entity.type
_entity.pdbx_description
1 polymer ?
#
loop_
_entity_poly.entity_id
_entity_poly.type
_entity_poly.pdbx_seq_one_letter_code
_entity_poly.pdbx_strand_id
1 'polypeptide(L)'
;MKQNDIAEAIAFYNREPKMLERHLIAVVDCDLVVYHRPGSASKGHIIFYHGACGRSQMWAHQYDAFDGFDLYFVNVRGQGESPMKVGLPDLEGAIQDVDAILSYFQLDKVILVGHSWGGNPLQEYTYRHPERVLALVMVDSWGQHRYLSEKERGRIKYSSLMYKTIPWKVIADKNSKRCTDCLLYTSPSPRE
;
A
#
# COMPACT_ATOMS: atom_id res chain seq x y z
N MET A 1 6.81 9.63 -24.83
CA MET A 1 5.54 9.95 -24.16
C MET A 1 5.28 11.43 -24.38
N LYS A 2 4.14 11.78 -24.92
CA LYS A 2 3.78 13.19 -25.16
C LYS A 2 3.46 13.81 -23.78
N GLN A 3 3.71 15.12 -23.64
CA GLN A 3 3.47 15.85 -22.37
C GLN A 3 2.00 15.71 -21.89
N ASN A 4 1.06 15.50 -22.82
CA ASN A 4 -0.34 15.23 -22.55
C ASN A 4 -0.57 13.87 -21.84
N ASP A 5 0.19 12.83 -22.23
CA ASP A 5 0.04 11.48 -21.63
C ASP A 5 0.42 11.49 -20.14
N ILE A 6 1.41 12.31 -19.77
CA ILE A 6 1.82 12.49 -18.37
C ILE A 6 0.74 13.23 -17.58
N ALA A 7 0.19 14.30 -18.15
CA ALA A 7 -0.88 15.08 -17.52
C ALA A 7 -2.13 14.23 -17.28
N GLU A 8 -2.51 13.41 -18.26
CA GLU A 8 -3.65 12.47 -18.15
C GLU A 8 -3.39 11.41 -17.08
N ALA A 9 -2.19 10.82 -17.03
CA ALA A 9 -1.82 9.88 -15.99
C ALA A 9 -1.86 10.51 -14.59
N ILE A 10 -1.31 11.72 -14.43
CA ILE A 10 -1.36 12.47 -13.18
C ILE A 10 -2.81 12.78 -12.78
N ALA A 11 -3.63 13.23 -13.73
CA ALA A 11 -5.05 13.50 -13.49
C ALA A 11 -5.81 12.23 -13.10
N PHE A 12 -5.50 11.09 -13.73
CA PHE A 12 -6.08 9.81 -13.37
C PHE A 12 -5.76 9.41 -11.92
N TYR A 13 -4.50 9.48 -11.50
CA TYR A 13 -4.10 9.13 -10.13
C TYR A 13 -4.56 10.14 -9.08
N ASN A 14 -4.79 11.41 -9.47
CA ASN A 14 -5.29 12.44 -8.57
C ASN A 14 -6.81 12.61 -8.62
N ARG A 15 -7.52 11.86 -9.48
CA ARG A 15 -8.98 11.90 -9.44
C ARG A 15 -9.46 11.43 -8.06
N GLU A 16 -10.27 12.26 -7.43
CA GLU A 16 -11.03 11.80 -6.29
C GLU A 16 -12.04 10.76 -6.79
N PRO A 17 -11.96 9.53 -6.29
CA PRO A 17 -12.90 8.50 -6.71
C PRO A 17 -14.28 8.87 -6.16
N LYS A 18 -15.18 9.25 -7.05
CA LYS A 18 -16.57 9.67 -6.69
C LYS A 18 -17.39 8.59 -5.97
N MET A 19 -16.82 7.40 -5.79
CA MET A 19 -17.47 6.23 -5.21
C MET A 19 -16.73 5.65 -3.99
N LEU A 20 -15.70 6.31 -3.48
CA LEU A 20 -15.00 5.86 -2.29
C LEU A 20 -15.42 6.67 -1.07
N GLU A 21 -15.82 5.98 -0.02
CA GLU A 21 -16.07 6.54 1.29
C GLU A 21 -14.73 6.68 2.03
N ARG A 22 -14.41 7.87 2.50
CA ARG A 22 -13.19 8.14 3.27
C ARG A 22 -13.46 7.93 4.75
N HIS A 23 -12.74 7.01 5.35
CA HIS A 23 -12.80 6.71 6.78
C HIS A 23 -11.51 7.12 7.48
N LEU A 24 -11.65 7.59 8.72
CA LEU A 24 -10.54 7.91 9.62
C LEU A 24 -10.62 6.96 10.82
N ILE A 25 -9.62 6.11 10.96
CA ILE A 25 -9.54 5.12 12.04
C ILE A 25 -8.46 5.56 13.01
N ALA A 26 -8.86 5.97 14.21
CA ALA A 26 -7.94 6.38 15.24
C ALA A 26 -7.20 5.17 15.82
N VAL A 27 -5.88 5.15 15.69
CA VAL A 27 -4.98 4.23 16.38
C VAL A 27 -4.06 5.01 17.31
N VAL A 28 -3.27 4.33 18.14
CA VAL A 28 -2.53 4.97 19.24
C VAL A 28 -1.65 6.13 18.80
N ASP A 29 -0.92 5.97 17.71
CA ASP A 29 0.14 6.87 17.24
C ASP A 29 -0.09 7.44 15.84
N CYS A 30 -1.25 7.16 15.26
CA CYS A 30 -1.61 7.55 13.89
C CYS A 30 -3.12 7.67 13.76
N ASP A 31 -3.58 8.42 12.76
CA ASP A 31 -4.95 8.33 12.25
C ASP A 31 -4.88 7.70 10.86
N LEU A 32 -5.36 6.47 10.74
CA LEU A 32 -5.34 5.76 9.47
C LEU A 32 -6.47 6.28 8.57
N VAL A 33 -6.13 6.62 7.36
CA VAL A 33 -7.11 6.92 6.32
C VAL A 33 -7.30 5.69 5.45
N VAL A 34 -8.51 5.22 5.41
CA VAL A 34 -8.95 4.09 4.59
C VAL A 34 -10.05 4.55 3.65
N TYR A 35 -9.87 4.29 2.37
CA TYR A 35 -10.91 4.51 1.38
C TYR A 35 -11.66 3.20 1.14
N HIS A 36 -12.96 3.21 1.39
CA HIS A 36 -13.84 2.08 1.22
C HIS A 36 -14.68 2.25 -0.04
N ARG A 37 -14.66 1.25 -0.91
CA ARG A 37 -15.61 1.09 -2.00
C ARG A 37 -16.63 0.03 -1.60
N PRO A 38 -17.85 0.43 -1.24
CA PRO A 38 -18.91 -0.52 -0.97
C PRO A 38 -19.23 -1.35 -2.21
N GLY A 39 -19.33 -2.63 -2.02
CA GLY A 39 -19.81 -3.59 -3.01
C GLY A 39 -21.12 -4.21 -2.55
N SER A 40 -21.52 -5.29 -3.18
CA SER A 40 -22.61 -6.10 -2.66
C SER A 40 -22.19 -7.01 -1.49
N ALA A 41 -20.92 -7.01 -1.15
CA ALA A 41 -20.23 -7.88 -0.17
C ALA A 41 -20.51 -9.39 -0.33
N SER A 42 -21.19 -9.78 -1.41
CA SER A 42 -21.59 -11.18 -1.63
C SER A 42 -20.41 -12.13 -1.81
N LYS A 43 -19.24 -11.60 -2.18
CA LYS A 43 -17.99 -12.37 -2.37
C LYS A 43 -16.96 -12.13 -1.25
N GLY A 44 -17.17 -11.15 -0.37
CA GLY A 44 -16.29 -10.85 0.75
C GLY A 44 -15.57 -9.50 0.63
N HIS A 45 -14.41 -9.39 1.29
CA HIS A 45 -13.70 -8.15 1.55
C HIS A 45 -12.25 -8.25 1.10
N ILE A 46 -11.74 -7.21 0.41
CA ILE A 46 -10.34 -7.13 -0.03
C ILE A 46 -9.71 -5.87 0.54
N ILE A 47 -8.59 -6.02 1.26
CA ILE A 47 -7.82 -4.90 1.81
C ILE A 47 -6.52 -4.75 1.02
N PHE A 48 -6.25 -3.54 0.54
CA PHE A 48 -5.10 -3.19 -0.28
C PHE A 48 -4.12 -2.30 0.50
N TYR A 49 -2.87 -2.76 0.60
CA TYR A 49 -1.75 -2.03 1.19
C TYR A 49 -0.74 -1.64 0.11
N HIS A 50 -0.44 -0.36 0.01
CA HIS A 50 0.55 0.17 -0.94
C HIS A 50 1.99 -0.05 -0.46
N GLY A 51 2.96 0.12 -1.35
CA GLY A 51 4.38 0.06 -1.06
C GLY A 51 4.93 1.31 -0.38
N ALA A 52 6.21 1.27 0.01
CA ALA A 52 6.89 2.41 0.61
C ALA A 52 6.82 3.66 -0.29
N CYS A 53 6.63 4.83 0.33
CA CYS A 53 6.47 6.13 -0.33
C CYS A 53 5.24 6.21 -1.26
N GLY A 54 4.31 5.27 -1.14
CA GLY A 54 3.07 5.24 -1.89
C GLY A 54 1.90 5.89 -1.12
N ARG A 55 0.73 5.71 -1.68
CA ARG A 55 -0.57 6.06 -1.09
C ARG A 55 -1.67 5.21 -1.74
N SER A 56 -2.86 5.21 -1.16
CA SER A 56 -4.00 4.40 -1.63
C SER A 56 -4.30 4.57 -3.12
N GLN A 57 -4.06 5.76 -3.69
CA GLN A 57 -4.28 6.06 -5.11
C GLN A 57 -3.43 5.22 -6.08
N MET A 58 -2.37 4.54 -5.63
CA MET A 58 -1.67 3.61 -6.52
C MET A 58 -2.58 2.48 -7.01
N TRP A 59 -3.66 2.20 -6.29
CA TRP A 59 -4.67 1.21 -6.62
C TRP A 59 -5.82 1.75 -7.47
N ALA A 60 -5.68 2.94 -8.08
CA ALA A 60 -6.77 3.61 -8.79
C ALA A 60 -7.38 2.77 -9.92
N HIS A 61 -6.60 1.89 -10.56
CA HIS A 61 -7.10 0.97 -11.59
C HIS A 61 -7.92 -0.20 -11.01
N GLN A 62 -7.82 -0.46 -9.70
CA GLN A 62 -8.54 -1.50 -8.99
C GLN A 62 -9.87 -1.00 -8.40
N TYR A 63 -10.11 0.32 -8.41
CA TYR A 63 -11.33 0.88 -7.80
C TYR A 63 -12.61 0.33 -8.42
N ASP A 64 -12.63 0.14 -9.73
CA ASP A 64 -13.78 -0.36 -10.48
C ASP A 64 -13.69 -1.86 -10.80
N ALA A 65 -12.67 -2.55 -10.26
CA ALA A 65 -12.49 -3.98 -10.42
C ALA A 65 -13.16 -4.75 -9.27
N PHE A 66 -13.19 -6.06 -9.38
CA PHE A 66 -13.65 -6.99 -8.33
C PHE A 66 -15.12 -6.82 -7.94
N ASP A 67 -16.00 -6.91 -8.91
CA ASP A 67 -17.45 -6.86 -8.66
C ASP A 67 -17.90 -7.89 -7.63
N GLY A 68 -18.74 -7.43 -6.70
CA GLY A 68 -19.26 -8.22 -5.60
C GLY A 68 -18.39 -8.24 -4.34
N PHE A 69 -17.18 -7.63 -4.37
CA PHE A 69 -16.37 -7.44 -3.18
C PHE A 69 -16.50 -6.01 -2.64
N ASP A 70 -16.40 -5.87 -1.33
CA ASP A 70 -16.06 -4.60 -0.69
C ASP A 70 -14.54 -4.40 -0.75
N LEU A 71 -14.09 -3.22 -1.14
CA LEU A 71 -12.66 -2.93 -1.29
C LEU A 71 -12.23 -1.85 -0.31
N TYR A 72 -11.09 -2.06 0.33
CA TYR A 72 -10.52 -1.16 1.32
C TYR A 72 -9.10 -0.78 0.91
N PHE A 73 -8.87 0.49 0.59
CA PHE A 73 -7.58 1.00 0.14
C PHE A 73 -6.95 1.82 1.27
N VAL A 74 -5.92 1.26 1.88
CA VAL A 74 -5.30 1.83 3.09
C VAL A 74 -4.18 2.78 2.71
N ASN A 75 -4.18 3.99 3.28
CA ASN A 75 -2.96 4.75 3.41
C ASN A 75 -2.20 4.21 4.62
N VAL A 76 -1.08 3.55 4.36
CA VAL A 76 -0.29 2.90 5.41
C VAL A 76 0.25 3.95 6.37
N ARG A 77 0.31 3.63 7.67
CA ARG A 77 0.82 4.53 8.73
C ARG A 77 2.08 5.28 8.33
N GLY A 78 2.14 6.57 8.61
CA GLY A 78 3.25 7.45 8.25
C GLY A 78 3.35 7.80 6.78
N GLN A 79 2.37 7.40 5.95
CA GLN A 79 2.39 7.62 4.50
C GLN A 79 1.03 8.10 3.98
N GLY A 80 1.05 8.76 2.82
CA GLY A 80 -0.15 9.30 2.21
C GLY A 80 -0.88 10.27 3.16
N GLU A 81 -2.13 9.97 3.47
CA GLU A 81 -2.98 10.77 4.35
C GLU A 81 -3.04 10.24 5.80
N SER A 82 -2.16 9.30 6.15
CA SER A 82 -2.08 8.70 7.49
C SER A 82 -0.81 9.14 8.22
N PRO A 83 -0.63 10.45 8.57
CA PRO A 83 0.58 10.93 9.21
C PRO A 83 0.73 10.34 10.61
N MET A 84 1.98 10.09 11.01
CA MET A 84 2.29 9.75 12.39
C MET A 84 2.06 10.96 13.31
N LYS A 85 1.42 10.74 14.44
CA LYS A 85 1.28 11.72 15.53
C LYS A 85 2.51 11.72 16.43
N VAL A 86 3.09 10.54 16.64
CA VAL A 86 4.26 10.33 17.49
C VAL A 86 5.14 9.23 16.88
N GLY A 87 6.44 9.42 16.94
CA GLY A 87 7.42 8.40 16.52
C GLY A 87 7.56 8.25 15.01
N LEU A 88 8.04 7.10 14.60
CA LEU A 88 8.22 6.70 13.21
C LEU A 88 7.38 5.45 12.92
N PRO A 89 6.92 5.28 11.67
CA PRO A 89 6.20 4.07 11.31
C PRO A 89 7.11 2.85 11.47
N ASP A 90 6.57 1.81 12.07
CA ASP A 90 7.25 0.53 12.24
C ASP A 90 6.39 -0.64 11.72
N LEU A 91 7.01 -1.80 11.64
CA LEU A 91 6.36 -3.00 11.12
C LEU A 91 5.26 -3.49 12.08
N GLU A 92 5.52 -3.47 13.37
CA GLU A 92 4.57 -3.99 14.37
C GLU A 92 3.28 -3.17 14.40
N GLY A 93 3.42 -1.84 14.40
CA GLY A 93 2.27 -0.96 14.27
C GLY A 93 1.47 -1.21 12.98
N ALA A 94 2.16 -1.40 11.85
CA ALA A 94 1.47 -1.70 10.58
C ALA A 94 0.75 -3.06 10.58
N ILE A 95 1.21 -4.03 11.38
CA ILE A 95 0.51 -5.30 11.61
C ILE A 95 -0.75 -5.07 12.46
N GLN A 96 -0.63 -4.30 13.55
CA GLN A 96 -1.76 -3.97 14.43
C GLN A 96 -2.83 -3.13 13.73
N ASP A 97 -2.45 -2.33 12.74
CA ASP A 97 -3.39 -1.56 11.92
C ASP A 97 -4.38 -2.46 11.18
N VAL A 98 -3.98 -3.68 10.79
CA VAL A 98 -4.89 -4.63 10.15
C VAL A 98 -6.02 -5.00 11.11
N ASP A 99 -5.71 -5.30 12.38
CA ASP A 99 -6.74 -5.58 13.39
C ASP A 99 -7.66 -4.37 13.65
N ALA A 100 -7.09 -3.17 13.67
CA ALA A 100 -7.88 -1.95 13.83
C ALA A 100 -8.87 -1.75 12.65
N ILE A 101 -8.43 -2.01 11.43
CA ILE A 101 -9.27 -1.94 10.23
C ILE A 101 -10.37 -3.01 10.29
N LEU A 102 -10.01 -4.26 10.58
CA LEU A 102 -10.98 -5.36 10.67
C LEU A 102 -12.04 -5.06 11.75
N SER A 103 -11.61 -4.54 12.89
CA SER A 103 -12.49 -4.18 14.00
C SER A 103 -13.42 -3.03 13.65
N TYR A 104 -12.88 -1.98 13.01
CA TYR A 104 -13.66 -0.80 12.63
C TYR A 104 -14.79 -1.14 11.65
N PHE A 105 -14.48 -1.95 10.65
CA PHE A 105 -15.46 -2.37 9.63
C PHE A 105 -16.19 -3.66 9.99
N GLN A 106 -15.96 -4.24 11.18
CA GLN A 106 -16.58 -5.48 11.68
C GLN A 106 -16.36 -6.66 10.71
N LEU A 107 -15.16 -6.78 10.16
CA LEU A 107 -14.79 -7.84 9.22
C LEU A 107 -14.30 -9.07 9.97
N ASP A 108 -14.82 -10.24 9.63
CA ASP A 108 -14.36 -11.51 10.18
C ASP A 108 -13.17 -12.06 9.41
N LYS A 109 -13.31 -12.22 8.10
CA LYS A 109 -12.25 -12.75 7.23
C LYS A 109 -12.10 -11.88 5.99
N VAL A 110 -10.85 -11.73 5.56
CA VAL A 110 -10.48 -10.85 4.44
C VAL A 110 -9.49 -11.48 3.49
N ILE A 111 -9.45 -10.97 2.27
CA ILE A 111 -8.35 -11.14 1.34
C ILE A 111 -7.41 -9.94 1.52
N LEU A 112 -6.12 -10.20 1.68
CA LEU A 112 -5.09 -9.18 1.83
C LEU A 112 -4.28 -9.07 0.54
N VAL A 113 -4.09 -7.85 0.05
CA VAL A 113 -3.29 -7.54 -1.14
C VAL A 113 -2.23 -6.53 -0.76
N GLY A 114 -0.96 -6.93 -0.84
CA GLY A 114 0.17 -6.08 -0.45
C GLY A 114 1.18 -5.88 -1.57
N HIS A 115 1.47 -4.61 -1.90
CA HIS A 115 2.51 -4.27 -2.85
C HIS A 115 3.80 -3.91 -2.14
N SER A 116 4.94 -4.45 -2.64
CA SER A 116 6.29 -4.11 -2.16
C SER A 116 6.37 -4.18 -0.63
N TRP A 117 6.74 -3.08 0.04
CA TRP A 117 6.81 -3.01 1.51
C TRP A 117 5.47 -3.33 2.20
N GLY A 118 4.34 -2.95 1.59
CA GLY A 118 3.01 -3.24 2.14
C GLY A 118 2.69 -4.74 2.27
N GLY A 119 3.37 -5.59 1.49
CA GLY A 119 3.24 -7.03 1.65
C GLY A 119 3.86 -7.59 2.94
N ASN A 120 4.86 -6.91 3.53
CA ASN A 120 5.54 -7.40 4.73
C ASN A 120 4.63 -7.47 5.96
N PRO A 121 3.93 -6.37 6.37
CA PRO A 121 3.00 -6.45 7.48
C PRO A 121 1.86 -7.44 7.23
N LEU A 122 1.35 -7.53 6.01
CA LEU A 122 0.27 -8.45 5.67
C LEU A 122 0.71 -9.92 5.71
N GLN A 123 1.96 -10.22 5.29
CA GLN A 123 2.51 -11.56 5.41
C GLN A 123 2.66 -11.98 6.89
N GLU A 124 3.19 -11.09 7.73
CA GLU A 124 3.36 -11.36 9.15
C GLU A 124 2.00 -11.46 9.86
N TYR A 125 1.04 -10.60 9.50
CA TYR A 125 -0.33 -10.69 9.98
C TYR A 125 -0.95 -12.03 9.63
N THR A 126 -0.85 -12.46 8.38
CA THR A 126 -1.38 -13.75 7.91
C THR A 126 -0.76 -14.93 8.66
N TYR A 127 0.52 -14.85 8.99
CA TYR A 127 1.20 -15.88 9.78
C TYR A 127 0.69 -15.96 11.22
N ARG A 128 0.41 -14.80 11.84
CA ARG A 128 -0.09 -14.72 13.23
C ARG A 128 -1.59 -15.03 13.34
N HIS A 129 -2.37 -14.70 12.32
CA HIS A 129 -3.84 -14.77 12.30
C HIS A 129 -4.38 -15.47 11.05
N PRO A 130 -3.97 -16.73 10.78
CA PRO A 130 -4.40 -17.45 9.58
C PRO A 130 -5.93 -17.64 9.50
N GLU A 131 -6.61 -17.65 10.65
CA GLU A 131 -8.06 -17.77 10.74
C GLU A 131 -8.81 -16.54 10.21
N ARG A 132 -8.14 -15.36 10.17
CA ARG A 132 -8.69 -14.08 9.71
C ARG A 132 -8.43 -13.81 8.23
N VAL A 133 -7.61 -14.64 7.55
CA VAL A 133 -7.16 -14.38 6.19
C VAL A 133 -7.60 -15.49 5.25
N LEU A 134 -8.44 -15.15 4.28
CA LEU A 134 -8.89 -16.07 3.24
C LEU A 134 -7.81 -16.32 2.18
N ALA A 135 -7.08 -15.25 1.83
CA ALA A 135 -5.97 -15.30 0.88
C ALA A 135 -5.04 -14.11 1.09
N LEU A 136 -3.76 -14.32 0.80
CA LEU A 136 -2.74 -13.27 0.73
C LEU A 136 -2.19 -13.17 -0.69
N VAL A 137 -2.28 -11.99 -1.29
CA VAL A 137 -1.71 -11.68 -2.60
C VAL A 137 -0.52 -10.75 -2.42
N MET A 138 0.65 -11.20 -2.81
CA MET A 138 1.90 -10.45 -2.75
C MET A 138 2.25 -9.93 -4.14
N VAL A 139 2.20 -8.61 -4.32
CA VAL A 139 2.51 -7.95 -5.59
C VAL A 139 3.87 -7.31 -5.47
N ASP A 140 4.83 -7.81 -6.25
CA ASP A 140 6.21 -7.27 -6.29
C ASP A 140 6.84 -7.07 -4.90
N SER A 141 6.51 -7.99 -3.99
CA SER A 141 6.92 -8.00 -2.59
C SER A 141 7.89 -9.15 -2.31
N TRP A 142 8.59 -9.09 -1.20
CA TRP A 142 9.55 -10.13 -0.83
C TRP A 142 9.12 -10.91 0.41
N GLY A 143 9.65 -12.13 0.54
CA GLY A 143 9.45 -12.95 1.74
C GLY A 143 10.12 -12.35 2.98
N GLN A 144 9.86 -12.96 4.13
CA GLN A 144 10.31 -12.45 5.45
C GLN A 144 11.81 -12.16 5.49
N HIS A 145 12.19 -11.08 6.18
CA HIS A 145 13.57 -10.65 6.42
C HIS A 145 14.50 -11.74 7.00
N ARG A 146 13.93 -12.72 7.72
CA ARG A 146 14.70 -13.85 8.28
C ARG A 146 15.36 -14.74 7.22
N TYR A 147 14.80 -14.76 6.01
CA TYR A 147 15.34 -15.55 4.90
C TYR A 147 16.30 -14.76 4.00
N LEU A 148 16.49 -13.48 4.28
CA LEU A 148 17.43 -12.65 3.54
C LEU A 148 18.87 -13.05 3.90
N SER A 149 19.73 -13.16 2.89
CA SER A 149 21.17 -13.30 3.06
C SER A 149 21.76 -12.07 3.78
N GLU A 150 22.93 -12.22 4.38
CA GLU A 150 23.64 -11.09 5.01
C GLU A 150 23.89 -9.93 4.04
N LYS A 151 24.15 -10.23 2.78
CA LYS A 151 24.33 -9.23 1.72
C LYS A 151 23.05 -8.43 1.47
N GLU A 152 21.90 -9.08 1.46
CA GLU A 152 20.60 -8.42 1.29
C GLU A 152 20.21 -7.59 2.51
N ARG A 153 20.41 -8.11 3.72
CA ARG A 153 20.25 -7.34 4.97
C ARG A 153 21.13 -6.10 5.01
N GLY A 154 22.41 -6.26 4.57
CA GLY A 154 23.35 -5.15 4.45
C GLY A 154 22.86 -4.07 3.48
N ARG A 155 22.30 -4.45 2.33
CA ARG A 155 21.72 -3.50 1.37
C ARG A 155 20.52 -2.74 1.95
N ILE A 156 19.63 -3.43 2.67
CA ILE A 156 18.46 -2.80 3.30
C ILE A 156 18.93 -1.83 4.39
N LYS A 157 19.89 -2.23 5.23
CA LYS A 157 20.45 -1.36 6.27
C LYS A 157 21.13 -0.13 5.67
N TYR A 158 21.87 -0.29 4.58
CA TYR A 158 22.51 0.81 3.87
C TYR A 158 21.46 1.77 3.25
N SER A 159 20.44 1.24 2.57
CA SER A 159 19.35 2.07 2.04
C SER A 159 18.61 2.82 3.15
N SER A 160 18.32 2.18 4.27
CA SER A 160 17.69 2.82 5.43
C SER A 160 18.54 3.97 5.99
N LEU A 161 19.87 3.78 6.05
CA LEU A 161 20.78 4.85 6.46
C LEU A 161 20.80 6.00 5.46
N MET A 162 20.81 5.71 4.16
CA MET A 162 20.71 6.73 3.11
C MET A 162 19.41 7.55 3.23
N TYR A 163 18.28 6.91 3.48
CA TYR A 163 17.00 7.62 3.68
C TYR A 163 17.01 8.54 4.91
N LYS A 164 17.83 8.24 5.93
CA LYS A 164 17.98 9.08 7.11
C LYS A 164 18.92 10.26 6.91
N THR A 165 19.87 10.17 5.99
CA THR A 165 20.96 11.14 5.81
C THR A 165 20.79 12.05 4.60
N ILE A 166 20.03 11.61 3.60
CA ILE A 166 19.80 12.38 2.36
C ILE A 166 18.54 13.25 2.52
N PRO A 167 18.57 14.54 2.16
CA PRO A 167 17.38 15.39 2.18
C PRO A 167 16.26 14.77 1.34
N TRP A 168 15.05 14.75 1.91
CA TRP A 168 13.87 14.12 1.28
C TRP A 168 13.61 14.59 -0.16
N LYS A 169 13.87 15.88 -0.43
CA LYS A 169 13.73 16.45 -1.78
C LYS A 169 14.57 15.69 -2.82
N VAL A 170 15.82 15.36 -2.48
CA VAL A 170 16.74 14.61 -3.37
C VAL A 170 16.24 13.19 -3.58
N ILE A 171 15.70 12.55 -2.53
CA ILE A 171 15.12 11.21 -2.60
C ILE A 171 13.85 11.24 -3.47
N ALA A 172 12.98 12.22 -3.26
CA ALA A 172 11.75 12.41 -4.01
C ALA A 172 12.02 12.63 -5.51
N ASP A 173 12.97 13.51 -5.85
CA ASP A 173 13.37 13.78 -7.25
C ASP A 173 13.93 12.53 -7.93
N LYS A 174 14.72 11.73 -7.21
CA LYS A 174 15.30 10.50 -7.73
C LYS A 174 14.25 9.39 -7.91
N ASN A 175 13.31 9.29 -6.96
CA ASN A 175 12.22 8.31 -7.02
C ASN A 175 11.18 8.70 -8.06
N SER A 176 10.86 9.99 -8.21
CA SER A 176 9.93 10.44 -9.25
C SER A 176 10.44 10.12 -10.66
N LYS A 177 11.74 10.29 -10.92
CA LYS A 177 12.36 9.88 -12.19
C LYS A 177 12.25 8.37 -12.41
N ARG A 178 12.52 7.55 -11.38
CA ARG A 178 12.36 6.09 -11.46
C ARG A 178 10.91 5.67 -11.65
N CYS A 179 9.96 6.32 -10.97
CA CYS A 179 8.54 6.05 -11.14
C CYS A 179 8.04 6.51 -12.53
N THR A 180 8.62 7.58 -13.09
CA THR A 180 8.33 8.00 -14.47
C THR A 180 8.85 6.95 -15.47
N ASP A 181 10.03 6.39 -15.22
CA ASP A 181 10.56 5.28 -16.00
C ASP A 181 9.70 4.00 -15.83
N CYS A 182 9.16 3.75 -14.63
CA CYS A 182 8.19 2.68 -14.39
C CYS A 182 6.85 2.90 -15.11
N LEU A 183 6.36 4.14 -15.20
CA LEU A 183 5.16 4.46 -15.99
C LEU A 183 5.40 4.26 -17.50
N LEU A 184 6.63 4.42 -17.97
CA LEU A 184 7.03 4.06 -19.33
C LEU A 184 7.04 2.53 -19.56
N TYR A 185 7.24 1.76 -18.48
CA TYR A 185 7.22 0.29 -18.52
C TYR A 185 5.80 -0.31 -18.45
N THR A 186 4.81 0.44 -17.99
CA THR A 186 3.39 0.05 -18.01
C THR A 186 2.68 0.42 -19.30
N SER A 187 3.37 1.06 -20.24
CA SER A 187 2.99 1.10 -21.65
C SER A 187 2.97 -0.34 -22.20
N PRO A 188 2.02 -0.73 -23.04
CA PRO A 188 1.94 -2.10 -23.55
C PRO A 188 3.31 -2.56 -24.02
N SER A 189 3.72 -3.72 -23.52
CA SER A 189 5.02 -4.30 -23.82
C SER A 189 5.20 -4.34 -25.34
N PRO A 190 6.34 -3.87 -25.87
CA PRO A 190 6.60 -4.02 -27.31
C PRO A 190 6.78 -5.48 -27.75
N ARG A 191 6.36 -6.44 -26.94
CA ARG A 191 6.42 -7.87 -27.16
C ARG A 191 5.05 -8.53 -27.39
N GLU A 192 4.02 -7.73 -27.62
CA GLU A 192 2.73 -8.18 -28.16
C GLU A 192 2.47 -7.57 -29.53
#